data_0b7afbcef895cbc82c7eb88143d7c6e3
#
_entry.id   0b7afbcef895cbc82c7eb88143d7c6e3
#
_cell.length_a   1.000
_cell.length_b   1.000
_cell.length_c   1.000
_cell.angle_alpha   90.00
_cell.angle_beta   90.00
_cell.angle_gamma   90.00
#
_symmetry.space_group_name_H-M   'P 1'
#
loop_
_entity.id
_entity.type
_entity.pdbx_description
1 polymer ?
#
loop_
_entity_poly.entity_id
_entity_poly.type
_entity_poly.pdbx_seq_one_letter_code
_entity_poly.pdbx_strand_id
1 'polypeptide(L)'
;MFQDFDYCLIFGASESRAGFCSSTFPVGLTLLCRPYSFLSFTGFGLFFFCIAVLVDTTFYNPSASLWDALHAPVITPLNNLLYNTDESNLALHGLHPRYHHFLVNLPQLLGPAYVAIILSVWKLAAIPSWLKNMRAASAISATVLLSIFPHQEPRFLIPCVPLLLSCLRVRKSRLFLATWVVFNAALGFLMGVYHQGGVVPAQLAMPSIVSKSVHETGPIISDDDFQRSVTVLWWKTYSPPLWLLGENTTTLLDIETRDLMGISGPEMSSELEKMVPQCPHDDSSDASRPYIFVVAPKSATFLDRYTTPLSHESGLALRELWTWRNHINLDDLDFGTDGIFLTLRRVIGRRGLSVWAARRTDCV
;
A
#
# COMPACT_ATOMS: atom_id res chain seq x y z
N MET A 1 -34.13 23.51 16.39
CA MET A 1 -33.47 22.87 17.56
C MET A 1 -32.45 21.80 17.14
N PHE A 2 -32.49 21.29 15.93
CA PHE A 2 -31.49 20.30 15.40
C PHE A 2 -30.36 20.95 14.59
N GLN A 3 -30.50 22.18 14.09
CA GLN A 3 -29.51 22.85 13.29
C GLN A 3 -28.25 23.33 14.03
N ASP A 4 -28.39 23.59 15.35
CA ASP A 4 -27.24 24.02 16.17
C ASP A 4 -26.37 22.86 16.68
N PHE A 5 -26.82 21.61 16.53
CA PHE A 5 -26.13 20.43 17.04
C PHE A 5 -24.96 20.01 16.14
N ASP A 6 -25.12 20.17 14.82
CA ASP A 6 -24.11 19.74 13.83
C ASP A 6 -22.89 20.65 13.79
N TYR A 7 -23.05 21.94 14.06
CA TYR A 7 -21.94 22.91 14.06
C TYR A 7 -21.03 22.80 15.29
N CYS A 8 -21.54 22.31 16.42
CA CYS A 8 -20.74 22.19 17.63
C CYS A 8 -19.83 20.95 17.64
N LEU A 9 -20.21 19.91 16.94
CA LEU A 9 -19.45 18.64 16.89
C LEU A 9 -18.37 18.63 15.80
N ILE A 10 -18.59 19.35 14.70
CA ILE A 10 -17.69 19.30 13.53
C ILE A 10 -16.80 20.55 13.43
N PHE A 11 -17.27 21.71 13.91
CA PHE A 11 -16.58 23.00 13.71
C PHE A 11 -16.53 23.82 15.01
N GLY A 12 -15.91 23.33 16.06
CA GLY A 12 -15.57 24.10 17.27
C GLY A 12 -16.19 25.49 17.37
N ALA A 13 -17.28 25.60 18.09
CA ALA A 13 -17.93 26.80 18.65
C ALA A 13 -17.56 28.18 18.09
N SER A 14 -18.57 28.89 17.64
CA SER A 14 -18.50 30.34 17.45
C SER A 14 -18.04 31.06 18.74
N GLU A 15 -17.18 32.05 18.59
CA GLU A 15 -16.51 32.82 19.64
C GLU A 15 -17.44 33.70 20.50
N SER A 16 -18.57 33.25 20.96
CA SER A 16 -19.35 34.08 21.85
C SER A 16 -19.92 33.34 23.04
N ARG A 17 -19.40 33.68 24.23
CA ARG A 17 -20.00 33.52 25.57
C ARG A 17 -19.75 32.25 26.37
N ALA A 18 -18.58 31.67 26.34
CA ALA A 18 -18.12 30.91 27.51
C ALA A 18 -16.60 31.01 27.60
N GLY A 19 -16.14 32.05 28.17
CA GLY A 19 -14.74 32.49 28.16
C GLY A 19 -13.74 31.68 28.96
N PHE A 20 -13.94 30.42 29.20
CA PHE A 20 -12.94 29.62 29.92
C PHE A 20 -12.71 28.20 29.37
N CYS A 21 -13.58 27.66 28.52
CA CYS A 21 -13.44 26.27 28.06
C CYS A 21 -13.03 26.11 26.58
N SER A 22 -12.87 27.18 25.81
CA SER A 22 -12.98 27.06 24.36
C SER A 22 -11.68 27.02 23.56
N SER A 23 -10.53 27.28 24.12
CA SER A 23 -9.35 27.47 23.24
C SER A 23 -8.15 26.53 23.41
N THR A 24 -8.15 25.64 24.38
CA THR A 24 -6.95 24.86 24.69
C THR A 24 -7.13 23.37 25.00
N PHE A 25 -8.36 22.86 25.01
CA PHE A 25 -8.62 21.48 25.40
C PHE A 25 -9.01 20.59 24.21
N PRO A 26 -8.53 19.35 24.15
CA PRO A 26 -8.93 18.37 23.13
C PRO A 26 -10.44 18.10 23.20
N VAL A 27 -11.05 17.74 22.07
CA VAL A 27 -12.48 17.47 21.91
C VAL A 27 -13.03 16.57 23.02
N GLY A 28 -12.27 15.60 23.50
CA GLY A 28 -12.65 14.73 24.62
C GLY A 28 -12.91 15.49 25.93
N LEU A 29 -12.15 16.56 26.21
CA LEU A 29 -12.33 17.33 27.45
C LEU A 29 -13.52 18.30 27.36
N THR A 30 -13.82 18.81 26.16
CA THR A 30 -15.05 19.61 25.91
C THR A 30 -16.32 18.77 26.05
N LEU A 31 -16.27 17.49 25.71
CA LEU A 31 -17.37 16.54 25.91
C LEU A 31 -17.58 16.24 27.39
N LEU A 32 -16.51 16.15 28.18
CA LEU A 32 -16.60 15.96 29.65
C LEU A 32 -17.26 17.16 30.36
N CYS A 33 -17.15 18.37 29.80
CA CYS A 33 -17.82 19.57 30.35
C CYS A 33 -19.36 19.62 30.11
N ARG A 34 -19.88 18.68 29.26
CA ARG A 34 -21.32 18.59 28.95
C ARG A 34 -21.83 17.15 29.18
N PRO A 35 -22.23 16.76 30.36
CA PRO A 35 -22.54 15.37 30.73
C PRO A 35 -23.58 14.71 29.82
N TYR A 36 -24.59 15.43 29.34
CA TYR A 36 -25.58 14.88 28.42
C TYR A 36 -24.98 14.58 27.01
N SER A 37 -24.11 15.45 26.52
CA SER A 37 -23.41 15.22 25.24
C SER A 37 -22.43 14.05 25.35
N PHE A 38 -21.76 13.90 26.48
CA PHE A 38 -20.88 12.78 26.77
C PHE A 38 -21.65 11.46 26.81
N LEU A 39 -22.77 11.40 27.53
CA LEU A 39 -23.61 10.20 27.60
C LEU A 39 -24.17 9.81 26.24
N SER A 40 -24.67 10.78 25.46
CA SER A 40 -25.17 10.52 24.11
C SER A 40 -24.04 10.01 23.19
N PHE A 41 -22.90 10.66 23.19
CA PHE A 41 -21.74 10.24 22.37
C PHE A 41 -21.26 8.83 22.76
N THR A 42 -21.16 8.55 24.06
CA THR A 42 -20.74 7.23 24.56
C THR A 42 -21.79 6.17 24.22
N GLY A 43 -23.07 6.47 24.40
CA GLY A 43 -24.15 5.54 24.05
C GLY A 43 -24.20 5.19 22.57
N PHE A 44 -24.15 6.19 21.69
CA PHE A 44 -24.08 5.95 20.25
C PHE A 44 -22.76 5.25 19.86
N GLY A 45 -21.64 5.64 20.45
CA GLY A 45 -20.35 5.00 20.21
C GLY A 45 -20.37 3.52 20.55
N LEU A 46 -20.90 3.14 21.72
CA LEU A 46 -21.05 1.75 22.13
C LEU A 46 -22.02 0.99 21.22
N PHE A 47 -23.14 1.61 20.83
CA PHE A 47 -24.11 1.00 19.94
C PHE A 47 -23.46 0.65 18.57
N PHE A 48 -22.79 1.60 17.93
CA PHE A 48 -22.12 1.35 16.65
C PHE A 48 -20.93 0.39 16.80
N PHE A 49 -20.21 0.44 17.92
CA PHE A 49 -19.15 -0.51 18.21
C PHE A 49 -19.69 -1.95 18.31
N CYS A 50 -20.81 -2.18 19.01
CA CYS A 50 -21.43 -3.49 19.07
C CYS A 50 -21.88 -4.00 17.70
N ILE A 51 -22.47 -3.11 16.87
CA ILE A 51 -22.83 -3.46 15.49
C ILE A 51 -21.59 -3.85 14.68
N ALA A 52 -20.52 -3.05 14.74
CA ALA A 52 -19.29 -3.33 14.02
C ALA A 52 -18.68 -4.68 14.43
N VAL A 53 -18.58 -4.96 15.74
CA VAL A 53 -18.08 -6.24 16.24
C VAL A 53 -18.94 -7.42 15.77
N LEU A 54 -20.25 -7.27 15.77
CA LEU A 54 -21.17 -8.31 15.29
C LEU A 54 -20.97 -8.57 13.78
N VAL A 55 -20.91 -7.51 12.98
CA VAL A 55 -20.69 -7.59 11.52
C VAL A 55 -19.32 -8.23 11.23
N ASP A 56 -18.26 -7.75 11.87
CA ASP A 56 -16.90 -8.28 11.66
C ASP A 56 -16.84 -9.76 12.06
N THR A 57 -17.42 -10.13 13.20
CA THR A 57 -17.41 -11.52 13.67
C THR A 57 -18.16 -12.45 12.72
N THR A 58 -19.32 -12.03 12.21
CA THR A 58 -20.07 -12.84 11.25
C THR A 58 -19.40 -12.90 9.88
N PHE A 59 -18.67 -11.86 9.47
CA PHE A 59 -17.92 -11.83 8.22
C PHE A 59 -16.71 -12.77 8.26
N TYR A 60 -15.90 -12.69 9.32
CA TYR A 60 -14.68 -13.52 9.43
C TYR A 60 -14.97 -14.97 9.88
N ASN A 61 -16.11 -15.22 10.53
CA ASN A 61 -16.53 -16.54 10.95
C ASN A 61 -17.96 -16.84 10.46
N PRO A 62 -18.18 -17.12 9.19
CA PRO A 62 -19.52 -17.30 8.61
C PRO A 62 -20.32 -18.48 9.22
N SER A 63 -19.64 -19.45 9.83
CA SER A 63 -20.24 -20.60 10.49
C SER A 63 -20.52 -20.37 11.97
N ALA A 64 -20.12 -19.24 12.55
CA ALA A 64 -20.32 -18.96 13.96
C ALA A 64 -21.79 -18.63 14.27
N SER A 65 -22.33 -19.26 15.33
CA SER A 65 -23.61 -18.84 15.87
C SER A 65 -23.51 -17.48 16.56
N LEU A 66 -24.66 -16.81 16.79
CA LEU A 66 -24.68 -15.57 17.58
C LEU A 66 -24.08 -15.75 18.97
N TRP A 67 -24.17 -16.94 19.53
CA TRP A 67 -23.61 -17.28 20.83
C TRP A 67 -22.08 -17.36 20.78
N ASP A 68 -21.53 -17.93 19.73
CA ASP A 68 -20.08 -17.99 19.50
C ASP A 68 -19.51 -16.58 19.24
N ALA A 69 -20.26 -15.72 18.54
CA ALA A 69 -19.89 -14.32 18.33
C ALA A 69 -19.77 -13.51 19.64
N LEU A 70 -20.53 -13.87 20.68
CA LEU A 70 -20.43 -13.25 22.00
C LEU A 70 -19.22 -13.76 22.81
N HIS A 71 -18.81 -15.01 22.62
CA HIS A 71 -17.72 -15.63 23.39
C HIS A 71 -16.35 -15.43 22.74
N ALA A 72 -16.30 -15.33 21.41
CA ALA A 72 -15.08 -15.10 20.65
C ALA A 72 -15.26 -13.97 19.63
N PRO A 73 -15.53 -12.72 20.10
CA PRO A 73 -15.79 -11.60 19.20
C PRO A 73 -14.54 -11.21 18.42
N VAL A 74 -14.70 -10.95 17.12
CA VAL A 74 -13.66 -10.34 16.31
C VAL A 74 -13.74 -8.82 16.45
N ILE A 75 -12.76 -8.24 17.11
CA ILE A 75 -12.66 -6.80 17.33
C ILE A 75 -11.59 -6.24 16.41
N THR A 76 -11.95 -5.92 15.17
CA THR A 76 -11.00 -5.48 14.13
C THR A 76 -10.10 -4.33 14.56
N PRO A 77 -10.58 -3.25 15.24
CA PRO A 77 -9.70 -2.19 15.70
C PRO A 77 -8.64 -2.67 16.72
N LEU A 78 -9.01 -3.59 17.61
CA LEU A 78 -8.09 -4.15 18.60
C LEU A 78 -7.06 -5.07 17.92
N ASN A 79 -7.52 -5.95 17.04
CA ASN A 79 -6.65 -6.85 16.29
C ASN A 79 -5.64 -6.06 15.45
N ASN A 80 -6.10 -4.98 14.79
CA ASN A 80 -5.24 -4.09 14.04
C ASN A 80 -4.23 -3.36 14.94
N LEU A 81 -4.64 -2.92 16.15
CA LEU A 81 -3.72 -2.31 17.10
C LEU A 81 -2.66 -3.32 17.55
N LEU A 82 -3.07 -4.53 17.94
CA LEU A 82 -2.14 -5.60 18.36
C LEU A 82 -1.17 -5.97 17.25
N TYR A 83 -1.66 -6.13 16.01
CA TYR A 83 -0.83 -6.38 14.84
C TYR A 83 0.23 -5.29 14.63
N ASN A 84 -0.17 -4.02 14.76
CA ASN A 84 0.72 -2.87 14.58
C ASN A 84 1.64 -2.56 15.79
N THR A 85 1.50 -3.28 16.90
CA THR A 85 2.43 -3.20 18.04
C THR A 85 3.52 -4.27 17.97
N ASP A 86 3.34 -5.31 17.18
CA ASP A 86 4.33 -6.37 17.00
C ASP A 86 5.31 -6.01 15.86
N GLU A 87 6.58 -5.80 16.22
CA GLU A 87 7.62 -5.42 15.24
C GLU A 87 7.89 -6.51 14.20
N SER A 88 7.67 -7.77 14.52
CA SER A 88 7.85 -8.88 13.57
C SER A 88 6.86 -8.80 12.40
N ASN A 89 5.60 -8.46 12.69
CA ASN A 89 4.59 -8.23 11.67
C ASN A 89 4.90 -6.96 10.84
N LEU A 90 5.34 -5.90 11.51
CA LEU A 90 5.63 -4.62 10.86
C LEU A 90 6.88 -4.68 9.97
N ALA A 91 7.84 -5.56 10.28
CA ALA A 91 9.04 -5.75 9.46
C ALA A 91 8.70 -6.21 8.03
N LEU A 92 7.58 -6.92 7.83
CA LEU A 92 7.08 -7.33 6.50
C LEU A 92 6.64 -6.13 5.65
N HIS A 93 6.23 -5.03 6.29
CA HIS A 93 5.74 -3.81 5.63
C HIS A 93 6.77 -2.67 5.59
N GLY A 94 7.96 -2.89 6.16
CA GLY A 94 9.03 -1.91 6.27
C GLY A 94 8.97 -1.08 7.56
N LEU A 95 10.14 -0.97 8.19
CA LEU A 95 10.33 -0.19 9.42
C LEU A 95 10.95 1.16 9.09
N HIS A 96 10.41 2.22 9.67
CA HIS A 96 10.86 3.59 9.45
C HIS A 96 11.28 4.24 10.77
N PRO A 97 12.23 5.19 10.74
CA PRO A 97 12.58 5.98 11.91
C PRO A 97 11.41 6.86 12.35
N ARG A 98 11.27 7.13 13.64
CA ARG A 98 10.14 7.85 14.26
C ARG A 98 9.88 9.25 13.67
N TYR A 99 10.88 9.88 13.10
CA TYR A 99 10.77 11.20 12.45
C TYR A 99 10.24 11.13 11.01
N HIS A 100 10.02 9.95 10.45
CA HIS A 100 9.68 9.76 9.03
C HIS A 100 8.39 10.50 8.64
N HIS A 101 7.36 10.48 9.48
CA HIS A 101 6.14 11.24 9.24
C HIS A 101 6.39 12.75 9.11
N PHE A 102 7.28 13.31 9.92
CA PHE A 102 7.56 14.74 9.89
C PHE A 102 8.48 15.15 8.75
N LEU A 103 9.55 14.38 8.49
CA LEU A 103 10.59 14.78 7.53
C LEU A 103 10.38 14.23 6.11
N VAL A 104 9.54 13.21 5.94
CA VAL A 104 9.30 12.60 4.62
C VAL A 104 7.82 12.68 4.24
N ASN A 105 6.92 12.11 5.05
CA ASN A 105 5.52 11.97 4.67
C ASN A 105 4.77 13.32 4.62
N LEU A 106 4.92 14.19 5.63
CA LEU A 106 4.29 15.53 5.62
C LEU A 106 4.81 16.42 4.48
N PRO A 107 6.13 16.52 4.21
CA PRO A 107 6.63 17.21 3.02
C PRO A 107 6.07 16.67 1.72
N GLN A 108 5.97 15.34 1.57
CA GLN A 108 5.40 14.70 0.39
C GLN A 108 3.92 15.04 0.19
N LEU A 109 3.14 15.10 1.25
CA LEU A 109 1.70 15.38 1.20
C LEU A 109 1.38 16.88 1.09
N LEU A 110 2.16 17.72 1.76
CA LEU A 110 1.90 19.16 1.85
C LEU A 110 2.73 20.01 0.86
N GLY A 111 3.87 19.51 0.39
CA GLY A 111 4.73 20.21 -0.56
C GLY A 111 5.05 21.67 -0.17
N PRO A 112 4.72 22.66 -1.04
CA PRO A 112 4.96 24.06 -0.75
C PRO A 112 4.27 24.56 0.52
N ALA A 113 3.14 23.97 0.92
CA ALA A 113 2.46 24.31 2.16
C ALA A 113 3.26 23.89 3.39
N TYR A 114 3.98 22.78 3.33
CA TYR A 114 4.89 22.37 4.40
C TYR A 114 5.99 23.42 4.63
N VAL A 115 6.61 23.88 3.55
CA VAL A 115 7.61 24.97 3.62
C VAL A 115 7.00 26.23 4.25
N ALA A 116 5.78 26.61 3.85
CA ALA A 116 5.08 27.76 4.42
C ALA A 116 4.80 27.58 5.92
N ILE A 117 4.45 26.37 6.36
CA ILE A 117 4.27 26.02 7.79
C ILE A 117 5.59 26.20 8.53
N ILE A 118 6.66 25.60 8.08
CA ILE A 118 7.98 25.67 8.73
C ILE A 118 8.47 27.11 8.81
N LEU A 119 8.38 27.86 7.72
CA LEU A 119 8.76 29.29 7.70
C LEU A 119 7.90 30.14 8.65
N SER A 120 6.62 29.79 8.83
CA SER A 120 5.74 30.50 9.76
C SER A 120 6.12 30.26 11.21
N VAL A 121 6.61 29.06 11.53
CA VAL A 121 7.13 28.72 12.87
C VAL A 121 8.50 29.33 13.11
N TRP A 122 9.37 29.32 12.11
CA TRP A 122 10.76 29.82 12.26
C TRP A 122 10.85 31.34 12.49
N LYS A 123 9.96 32.12 11.87
CA LYS A 123 9.99 33.60 11.95
C LYS A 123 9.45 34.19 13.24
N LEU A 124 9.12 33.38 14.26
CA LEU A 124 8.30 33.84 15.37
C LEU A 124 9.06 33.88 16.71
N ALA A 125 9.08 35.10 17.26
CA ALA A 125 9.32 35.30 18.69
C ALA A 125 8.13 34.85 19.58
N ALA A 126 7.00 34.47 19.00
CA ALA A 126 5.80 34.02 19.70
C ALA A 126 5.11 32.85 18.97
N ILE A 127 4.44 31.96 19.72
CA ILE A 127 3.67 30.84 19.16
C ILE A 127 2.67 31.34 18.13
N PRO A 128 2.70 30.84 16.88
CA PRO A 128 1.77 31.26 15.84
C PRO A 128 0.31 31.06 16.27
N SER A 129 -0.55 32.02 15.93
CA SER A 129 -1.97 31.96 16.28
C SER A 129 -2.67 30.73 15.69
N TRP A 130 -2.19 30.20 14.55
CA TRP A 130 -2.73 29.01 13.93
C TRP A 130 -2.45 27.72 14.73
N LEU A 131 -1.33 27.65 15.47
CA LEU A 131 -1.04 26.50 16.37
C LEU A 131 -2.03 26.44 17.56
N LYS A 132 -2.65 27.56 17.91
CA LYS A 132 -3.71 27.60 18.92
C LYS A 132 -5.06 27.11 18.39
N ASN A 133 -5.16 26.82 17.08
CA ASN A 133 -6.37 26.33 16.48
C ASN A 133 -6.51 24.81 16.74
N MET A 134 -7.70 24.40 17.13
CA MET A 134 -8.04 23.00 17.40
C MET A 134 -7.71 22.07 16.24
N ARG A 135 -7.87 22.54 14.99
CA ARG A 135 -7.55 21.75 13.77
C ARG A 135 -6.05 21.44 13.69
N ALA A 136 -5.21 22.47 13.93
CA ALA A 136 -3.77 22.26 13.94
C ALA A 136 -3.33 21.35 15.09
N ALA A 137 -3.88 21.55 16.29
CA ALA A 137 -3.61 20.71 17.45
C ALA A 137 -3.99 19.26 17.18
N SER A 138 -5.17 19.01 16.61
CA SER A 138 -5.62 17.66 16.25
C SER A 138 -4.71 17.00 15.24
N ALA A 139 -4.33 17.71 14.16
CA ALA A 139 -3.46 17.16 13.12
C ALA A 139 -2.05 16.87 13.66
N ILE A 140 -1.48 17.78 14.47
CA ILE A 140 -0.15 17.58 15.06
C ILE A 140 -0.18 16.42 16.07
N SER A 141 -1.19 16.37 16.94
CA SER A 141 -1.35 15.28 17.92
C SER A 141 -1.49 13.92 17.22
N ALA A 142 -2.30 13.84 16.15
CA ALA A 142 -2.43 12.62 15.36
C ALA A 142 -1.11 12.23 14.70
N THR A 143 -0.37 13.19 14.13
CA THR A 143 0.95 12.93 13.53
C THR A 143 1.93 12.41 14.58
N VAL A 144 1.97 13.01 15.79
CA VAL A 144 2.83 12.57 16.90
C VAL A 144 2.46 11.14 17.33
N LEU A 145 1.18 10.87 17.54
CA LEU A 145 0.71 9.54 17.95
C LEU A 145 1.04 8.47 16.90
N LEU A 146 0.81 8.75 15.62
CA LEU A 146 1.15 7.82 14.53
C LEU A 146 2.67 7.62 14.41
N SER A 147 3.49 8.61 14.77
CA SER A 147 4.95 8.50 14.78
C SER A 147 5.51 7.60 15.89
N ILE A 148 4.69 7.18 16.85
CA ILE A 148 5.09 6.20 17.87
C ILE A 148 5.30 4.82 17.26
N PHE A 149 4.52 4.47 16.22
CA PHE A 149 4.63 3.19 15.53
C PHE A 149 5.78 3.19 14.53
N PRO A 150 6.52 2.07 14.40
CA PRO A 150 7.66 1.98 13.47
C PRO A 150 7.26 1.89 12.00
N HIS A 151 6.04 1.44 11.71
CA HIS A 151 5.51 1.42 10.35
C HIS A 151 4.80 2.74 10.04
N GLN A 152 5.34 3.52 9.11
CA GLN A 152 4.90 4.90 8.83
C GLN A 152 4.67 5.12 7.33
N GLU A 153 3.41 5.08 6.91
CA GLU A 153 3.02 5.36 5.54
C GLU A 153 2.38 6.74 5.37
N PRO A 154 2.54 7.41 4.21
CA PRO A 154 1.92 8.71 3.93
C PRO A 154 0.39 8.69 4.08
N ARG A 155 -0.26 7.58 3.71
CA ARG A 155 -1.73 7.44 3.76
C ARG A 155 -2.33 7.65 5.16
N PHE A 156 -1.57 7.34 6.21
CA PHE A 156 -2.04 7.54 7.59
C PHE A 156 -2.23 9.01 7.95
N LEU A 157 -1.52 9.91 7.26
CA LEU A 157 -1.59 11.35 7.47
C LEU A 157 -2.59 12.08 6.56
N ILE A 158 -3.24 11.38 5.62
CA ILE A 158 -4.23 12.00 4.72
C ILE A 158 -5.31 12.77 5.49
N PRO A 159 -5.89 12.29 6.62
CA PRO A 159 -6.86 13.06 7.38
C PRO A 159 -6.30 14.34 8.01
N CYS A 160 -4.98 14.40 8.27
CA CYS A 160 -4.32 15.57 8.85
C CYS A 160 -4.11 16.69 7.82
N VAL A 161 -4.00 16.35 6.54
CA VAL A 161 -3.72 17.31 5.45
C VAL A 161 -4.75 18.44 5.36
N PRO A 162 -6.06 18.19 5.23
CA PRO A 162 -7.05 19.26 5.16
C PRO A 162 -7.12 20.10 6.44
N LEU A 163 -6.86 19.49 7.61
CA LEU A 163 -6.82 20.22 8.87
C LEU A 163 -5.66 21.23 8.89
N LEU A 164 -4.46 20.81 8.50
CA LEU A 164 -3.29 21.69 8.40
C LEU A 164 -3.45 22.77 7.33
N LEU A 165 -3.94 22.40 6.13
CA LEU A 165 -4.17 23.35 5.04
C LEU A 165 -5.20 24.42 5.42
N SER A 166 -6.25 24.05 6.15
CA SER A 166 -7.28 25.00 6.62
C SER A 166 -6.76 26.04 7.61
N CYS A 167 -5.61 25.78 8.25
CA CYS A 167 -4.96 26.70 9.18
C CYS A 167 -4.03 27.71 8.47
N LEU A 168 -3.64 27.43 7.22
CA LEU A 168 -2.74 28.29 6.48
C LEU A 168 -3.48 29.48 5.86
N ARG A 169 -3.09 30.69 6.25
CA ARG A 169 -3.51 31.91 5.58
C ARG A 169 -2.48 32.27 4.52
N VAL A 170 -2.57 31.61 3.36
CA VAL A 170 -1.72 31.97 2.23
C VAL A 170 -2.28 33.27 1.64
N ARG A 171 -1.54 34.38 1.78
CA ARG A 171 -1.84 35.62 1.04
C ARG A 171 -1.91 35.26 -0.44
N LYS A 172 -2.70 36.01 -1.26
CA LYS A 172 -2.88 35.83 -2.71
C LYS A 172 -1.53 35.83 -3.47
N SER A 173 -0.65 34.90 -3.17
CA SER A 173 0.65 34.76 -3.81
C SER A 173 0.50 33.87 -5.04
N ARG A 174 0.67 34.49 -6.22
CA ARG A 174 0.67 33.75 -7.49
C ARG A 174 1.79 32.72 -7.54
N LEU A 175 2.94 33.02 -6.92
CA LEU A 175 4.07 32.09 -6.84
C LEU A 175 3.71 30.85 -6.01
N PHE A 176 3.10 31.02 -4.85
CA PHE A 176 2.65 29.89 -4.04
C PHE A 176 1.66 29.01 -4.81
N LEU A 177 0.67 29.64 -5.46
CA LEU A 177 -0.32 28.90 -6.24
C LEU A 177 0.34 28.13 -7.39
N ALA A 178 1.24 28.76 -8.14
CA ALA A 178 1.96 28.11 -9.24
C ALA A 178 2.80 26.91 -8.74
N THR A 179 3.58 27.10 -7.67
CA THR A 179 4.39 26.01 -7.09
C THR A 179 3.50 24.89 -6.52
N TRP A 180 2.36 25.24 -5.95
CA TRP A 180 1.38 24.26 -5.46
C TRP A 180 0.80 23.41 -6.60
N VAL A 181 0.38 24.05 -7.69
CA VAL A 181 -0.16 23.35 -8.87
C VAL A 181 0.90 22.47 -9.50
N VAL A 182 2.11 22.97 -9.72
CA VAL A 182 3.23 22.21 -10.30
C VAL A 182 3.58 21.01 -9.41
N PHE A 183 3.68 21.21 -8.12
CA PHE A 183 3.99 20.15 -7.17
C PHE A 183 2.94 19.02 -7.22
N ASN A 184 1.65 19.38 -7.10
CA ASN A 184 0.59 18.38 -7.10
C ASN A 184 0.45 17.68 -8.45
N ALA A 185 0.63 18.38 -9.57
CA ALA A 185 0.61 17.79 -10.89
C ALA A 185 1.78 16.80 -11.08
N ALA A 186 2.99 17.21 -10.69
CA ALA A 186 4.18 16.35 -10.80
C ALA A 186 4.06 15.11 -9.90
N LEU A 187 3.64 15.29 -8.65
CA LEU A 187 3.46 14.18 -7.71
C LEU A 187 2.32 13.27 -8.15
N GLY A 188 1.18 13.83 -8.55
CA GLY A 188 0.05 13.06 -9.06
C GLY A 188 0.40 12.25 -10.29
N PHE A 189 1.20 12.82 -11.21
CA PHE A 189 1.70 12.11 -12.38
C PHE A 189 2.69 11.00 -12.00
N LEU A 190 3.64 11.28 -11.10
CA LEU A 190 4.61 10.29 -10.62
C LEU A 190 3.90 9.11 -9.93
N MET A 191 3.03 9.40 -8.97
CA MET A 191 2.37 8.37 -8.15
C MET A 191 1.19 7.69 -8.89
N GLY A 192 0.47 8.41 -9.75
CA GLY A 192 -0.68 7.87 -10.45
C GLY A 192 -0.37 7.16 -11.76
N VAL A 193 0.77 7.44 -12.39
CA VAL A 193 1.12 6.88 -13.71
C VAL A 193 2.35 5.96 -13.63
N TYR A 194 3.37 6.36 -12.89
CA TYR A 194 4.65 5.64 -12.89
C TYR A 194 4.85 4.73 -11.70
N HIS A 195 4.55 5.20 -10.47
CA HIS A 195 4.77 4.37 -9.28
C HIS A 195 3.82 3.18 -9.31
N GLN A 196 4.38 1.98 -9.41
CA GLN A 196 3.64 0.72 -9.58
C GLN A 196 2.67 0.71 -10.77
N GLY A 197 2.84 1.61 -11.74
CA GLY A 197 1.91 1.83 -12.87
C GLY A 197 1.80 0.65 -13.85
N GLY A 198 2.67 -0.35 -13.74
CA GLY A 198 2.62 -1.56 -14.57
C GLY A 198 1.73 -2.68 -14.00
N VAL A 199 1.32 -2.60 -12.74
CA VAL A 199 0.59 -3.70 -12.06
C VAL A 199 -0.75 -3.99 -12.74
N VAL A 200 -1.58 -2.97 -12.92
CA VAL A 200 -2.90 -3.12 -13.59
C VAL A 200 -2.75 -3.58 -15.05
N PRO A 201 -1.91 -2.96 -15.89
CA PRO A 201 -1.67 -3.45 -17.26
C PRO A 201 -1.16 -4.89 -17.33
N ALA A 202 -0.25 -5.29 -16.42
CA ALA A 202 0.24 -6.66 -16.36
C ALA A 202 -0.88 -7.65 -16.01
N GLN A 203 -1.70 -7.31 -15.00
CA GLN A 203 -2.83 -8.14 -14.58
C GLN A 203 -3.83 -8.34 -15.72
N LEU A 204 -4.20 -7.28 -16.45
CA LEU A 204 -5.10 -7.36 -17.60
C LEU A 204 -4.49 -8.13 -18.78
N ALA A 205 -3.18 -8.06 -18.98
CA ALA A 205 -2.50 -8.77 -20.05
C ALA A 205 -2.22 -10.25 -19.72
N MET A 206 -2.26 -10.64 -18.42
CA MET A 206 -1.84 -11.95 -17.95
C MET A 206 -2.54 -13.11 -18.67
N PRO A 207 -3.87 -13.15 -18.86
CA PRO A 207 -4.52 -14.26 -19.57
C PRO A 207 -3.98 -14.46 -20.98
N SER A 208 -3.73 -13.37 -21.72
CA SER A 208 -3.21 -13.43 -23.09
C SER A 208 -1.74 -13.88 -23.13
N ILE A 209 -0.90 -13.42 -22.18
CA ILE A 209 0.51 -13.81 -22.08
C ILE A 209 0.62 -15.29 -21.77
N VAL A 210 -0.16 -15.78 -20.80
CA VAL A 210 -0.19 -17.18 -20.40
C VAL A 210 -0.66 -18.05 -21.55
N SER A 211 -1.82 -17.73 -22.15
CA SER A 211 -2.37 -18.49 -23.29
C SER A 211 -1.36 -18.61 -24.43
N LYS A 212 -0.74 -17.50 -24.83
CA LYS A 212 0.28 -17.50 -25.88
C LYS A 212 1.50 -18.35 -25.51
N SER A 213 2.00 -18.24 -24.29
CA SER A 213 3.17 -19.00 -23.84
C SER A 213 2.89 -20.50 -23.76
N VAL A 214 1.70 -20.89 -23.31
CA VAL A 214 1.28 -22.28 -23.24
C VAL A 214 1.11 -22.88 -24.65
N HIS A 215 0.55 -22.13 -25.60
CA HIS A 215 0.45 -22.58 -27.00
C HIS A 215 1.80 -22.71 -27.72
N GLU A 216 2.76 -21.83 -27.43
CA GLU A 216 4.09 -21.89 -28.05
C GLU A 216 4.94 -23.08 -27.53
N THR A 217 4.64 -23.58 -26.36
CA THR A 217 5.51 -24.53 -25.66
C THR A 217 4.91 -25.91 -25.49
N GLY A 218 3.57 -26.02 -25.52
CA GLY A 218 2.86 -27.27 -25.29
C GLY A 218 2.65 -28.06 -26.60
N PRO A 219 2.52 -29.40 -26.54
CA PRO A 219 2.07 -30.19 -27.67
C PRO A 219 0.69 -29.72 -28.11
N ILE A 220 0.41 -29.80 -29.42
CA ILE A 220 -0.92 -29.55 -29.99
C ILE A 220 -1.83 -30.67 -29.47
N ILE A 221 -2.53 -30.39 -28.37
CA ILE A 221 -3.45 -31.37 -27.77
C ILE A 221 -4.85 -31.07 -28.30
N SER A 222 -5.49 -32.14 -28.77
CA SER A 222 -6.91 -32.19 -29.07
C SER A 222 -7.77 -31.72 -27.90
N ASP A 223 -8.87 -31.09 -28.19
CA ASP A 223 -9.85 -30.30 -27.43
C ASP A 223 -10.45 -30.91 -26.15
N ASP A 224 -9.93 -32.02 -25.62
CA ASP A 224 -10.53 -32.72 -24.49
C ASP A 224 -9.74 -32.60 -23.18
N ASP A 225 -10.31 -31.82 -22.25
CA ASP A 225 -10.34 -32.01 -20.79
C ASP A 225 -9.06 -31.88 -19.92
N PHE A 226 -7.99 -31.18 -20.30
CA PHE A 226 -6.93 -30.93 -19.31
C PHE A 226 -6.86 -29.45 -18.90
N GLN A 227 -7.38 -29.14 -17.70
CA GLN A 227 -7.17 -27.86 -17.03
C GLN A 227 -5.68 -27.72 -16.67
N ARG A 228 -4.96 -26.83 -17.36
CA ARG A 228 -3.53 -26.59 -17.10
C ARG A 228 -3.37 -25.66 -15.92
N SER A 229 -2.58 -26.09 -14.93
CA SER A 229 -2.23 -25.26 -13.78
C SER A 229 -1.13 -24.25 -14.16
N VAL A 230 -1.37 -23.00 -13.85
CA VAL A 230 -0.46 -21.87 -14.09
C VAL A 230 -0.28 -21.11 -12.79
N THR A 231 0.96 -20.92 -12.34
CA THR A 231 1.25 -20.10 -11.17
C THR A 231 1.98 -18.82 -11.58
N VAL A 232 1.45 -17.68 -11.14
CA VAL A 232 2.03 -16.36 -11.38
C VAL A 232 2.52 -15.76 -10.07
N LEU A 233 3.82 -15.55 -9.95
CA LEU A 233 4.49 -15.00 -8.78
C LEU A 233 4.69 -13.51 -8.98
N TRP A 234 4.15 -12.69 -8.07
CA TRP A 234 4.34 -11.25 -8.06
C TRP A 234 5.39 -10.89 -7.00
N TRP A 235 6.48 -10.28 -7.43
CA TRP A 235 7.61 -9.96 -6.57
C TRP A 235 8.01 -8.48 -6.67
N LYS A 236 8.17 -7.82 -5.51
CA LYS A 236 8.50 -6.39 -5.41
C LYS A 236 7.52 -5.47 -6.13
N THR A 237 6.27 -5.85 -6.15
CA THR A 237 5.16 -5.07 -6.71
C THR A 237 4.08 -4.88 -5.65
N TYR A 238 3.14 -3.97 -5.89
CA TYR A 238 1.89 -4.00 -5.14
C TYR A 238 1.12 -5.27 -5.46
N SER A 239 0.32 -5.72 -4.49
CA SER A 239 -0.55 -6.89 -4.67
C SER A 239 -1.41 -6.76 -5.92
N PRO A 240 -1.43 -7.78 -6.79
CA PRO A 240 -2.22 -7.73 -8.03
C PRO A 240 -3.71 -7.63 -7.72
N PRO A 241 -4.45 -6.78 -8.44
CA PRO A 241 -5.89 -6.63 -8.25
C PRO A 241 -6.64 -7.81 -8.89
N LEU A 242 -6.76 -8.93 -8.17
CA LEU A 242 -7.35 -10.18 -8.67
C LEU A 242 -8.77 -10.02 -9.19
N TRP A 243 -9.54 -9.13 -8.55
CA TRP A 243 -10.90 -8.80 -8.93
C TRP A 243 -11.06 -8.25 -10.37
N LEU A 244 -9.98 -7.74 -11.00
CA LEU A 244 -10.01 -7.26 -12.39
C LEU A 244 -10.23 -8.38 -13.41
N LEU A 245 -9.86 -9.61 -13.08
CA LEU A 245 -10.05 -10.74 -13.99
C LEU A 245 -11.44 -11.38 -13.87
N GLY A 246 -12.19 -11.02 -12.82
CA GLY A 246 -13.49 -11.62 -12.50
C GLY A 246 -13.37 -13.09 -12.09
N GLU A 247 -14.50 -13.75 -11.91
CA GLU A 247 -14.59 -15.21 -11.76
C GLU A 247 -14.57 -15.83 -13.16
N ASN A 248 -13.39 -16.11 -13.70
CA ASN A 248 -13.26 -16.76 -15.00
C ASN A 248 -13.47 -18.28 -14.86
N THR A 249 -14.70 -18.69 -14.78
CA THR A 249 -15.12 -20.10 -14.85
C THR A 249 -15.04 -20.71 -16.26
N THR A 250 -14.66 -19.93 -17.25
CA THR A 250 -14.73 -20.35 -18.68
C THR A 250 -13.39 -20.57 -19.35
N THR A 251 -12.26 -20.41 -18.64
CA THR A 251 -10.95 -20.63 -19.23
C THR A 251 -10.39 -22.00 -18.84
N LEU A 252 -9.89 -22.72 -19.86
CA LEU A 252 -9.13 -23.98 -19.72
C LEU A 252 -7.82 -23.83 -18.90
N LEU A 253 -7.57 -22.62 -18.36
CA LEU A 253 -6.37 -22.27 -17.61
C LEU A 253 -6.78 -21.87 -16.19
N ASP A 254 -6.29 -22.62 -15.21
CA ASP A 254 -6.37 -22.25 -13.80
C ASP A 254 -5.16 -21.41 -13.43
N ILE A 255 -5.35 -20.11 -13.23
CA ILE A 255 -4.27 -19.16 -12.91
C ILE A 255 -4.24 -18.91 -11.43
N GLU A 256 -3.36 -19.60 -10.73
CA GLU A 256 -3.03 -19.32 -9.33
C GLU A 256 -2.10 -18.11 -9.25
N THR A 257 -2.48 -17.09 -8.49
CA THR A 257 -1.66 -15.91 -8.25
C THR A 257 -1.09 -15.93 -6.84
N ARG A 258 0.24 -15.79 -6.71
CA ARG A 258 0.93 -15.69 -5.42
C ARG A 258 1.68 -14.36 -5.32
N ASP A 259 1.37 -13.62 -4.27
CA ASP A 259 2.06 -12.38 -3.94
C ASP A 259 3.25 -12.70 -3.02
N LEU A 260 4.46 -12.48 -3.53
CA LEU A 260 5.70 -12.64 -2.76
C LEU A 260 6.11 -11.34 -2.06
N MET A 261 5.35 -10.27 -2.23
CA MET A 261 5.64 -8.96 -1.62
C MET A 261 7.09 -8.52 -1.87
N GLY A 262 7.77 -8.03 -0.83
CA GLY A 262 9.14 -7.57 -0.86
C GLY A 262 10.17 -8.57 -0.30
N ILE A 263 9.91 -9.89 -0.33
CA ILE A 263 10.87 -10.89 0.16
C ILE A 263 12.24 -10.73 -0.49
N SER A 264 13.29 -11.20 0.17
CA SER A 264 14.66 -11.08 -0.35
C SER A 264 14.84 -11.87 -1.65
N GLY A 265 15.79 -11.46 -2.49
CA GLY A 265 16.09 -12.17 -3.73
C GLY A 265 16.42 -13.65 -3.55
N PRO A 266 17.26 -14.05 -2.57
CA PRO A 266 17.52 -15.46 -2.27
C PRO A 266 16.30 -16.27 -1.84
N GLU A 267 15.40 -15.67 -1.05
CA GLU A 267 14.13 -16.31 -0.67
C GLU A 267 13.22 -16.51 -1.88
N MET A 268 13.08 -15.47 -2.72
CA MET A 268 12.33 -15.56 -3.97
C MET A 268 12.88 -16.67 -4.88
N SER A 269 14.20 -16.79 -5.03
CA SER A 269 14.79 -17.86 -5.84
C SER A 269 14.56 -19.24 -5.25
N SER A 270 14.61 -19.38 -3.94
CA SER A 270 14.28 -20.64 -3.25
C SER A 270 12.84 -21.07 -3.47
N GLU A 271 11.89 -20.11 -3.41
CA GLU A 271 10.47 -20.40 -3.71
C GLU A 271 10.29 -20.79 -5.19
N LEU A 272 10.96 -20.09 -6.10
CA LEU A 272 10.92 -20.39 -7.53
C LEU A 272 11.50 -21.77 -7.84
N GLU A 273 12.63 -22.15 -7.23
CA GLU A 273 13.26 -23.46 -7.38
C GLU A 273 12.37 -24.62 -6.92
N LYS A 274 11.58 -24.42 -5.86
CA LYS A 274 10.63 -25.43 -5.36
C LYS A 274 9.46 -25.64 -6.34
N MET A 275 9.03 -24.59 -7.03
CA MET A 275 7.85 -24.62 -7.89
C MET A 275 8.15 -25.01 -9.34
N VAL A 276 9.32 -24.65 -9.87
CA VAL A 276 9.69 -24.99 -11.24
C VAL A 276 9.99 -26.48 -11.36
N PRO A 277 9.21 -27.23 -12.17
CA PRO A 277 9.38 -28.68 -12.31
C PRO A 277 10.78 -29.06 -12.78
N GLN A 278 11.24 -30.23 -12.34
CA GLN A 278 12.47 -30.84 -12.86
C GLN A 278 12.23 -31.40 -14.27
N CYS A 279 13.30 -31.48 -15.07
CA CYS A 279 13.23 -32.04 -16.40
C CYS A 279 12.86 -33.53 -16.38
N PRO A 280 12.06 -34.01 -17.36
CA PRO A 280 11.70 -35.41 -17.41
C PRO A 280 12.92 -36.26 -17.76
N HIS A 281 13.09 -37.35 -17.04
CA HIS A 281 14.02 -38.41 -17.41
C HIS A 281 13.40 -39.44 -18.38
N ASP A 282 12.06 -39.45 -18.50
CA ASP A 282 11.30 -40.34 -19.37
C ASP A 282 10.12 -39.66 -20.04
N ASP A 283 9.66 -40.22 -21.19
CA ASP A 283 8.55 -39.77 -22.04
C ASP A 283 7.16 -39.77 -21.37
N SER A 284 7.10 -39.74 -20.05
CA SER A 284 5.82 -39.64 -19.33
C SER A 284 5.22 -38.24 -19.47
N SER A 285 4.12 -38.21 -20.19
CA SER A 285 3.15 -37.15 -20.42
C SER A 285 3.44 -35.75 -19.79
N ASP A 286 3.95 -34.86 -20.61
CA ASP A 286 4.23 -33.44 -20.34
C ASP A 286 2.97 -32.60 -20.01
N ALA A 287 1.79 -33.23 -20.05
CA ALA A 287 0.49 -32.54 -19.99
C ALA A 287 0.11 -31.97 -18.62
N SER A 288 0.69 -32.45 -17.52
CA SER A 288 0.30 -32.06 -16.15
C SER A 288 1.25 -31.06 -15.46
N ARG A 289 2.25 -30.53 -16.18
CA ARG A 289 3.25 -29.65 -15.56
C ARG A 289 2.74 -28.23 -15.37
N PRO A 290 2.92 -27.64 -14.17
CA PRO A 290 2.57 -26.24 -13.95
C PRO A 290 3.51 -25.33 -14.74
N TYR A 291 2.91 -24.29 -15.34
CA TYR A 291 3.66 -23.19 -15.92
C TYR A 291 3.89 -22.12 -14.86
N ILE A 292 5.14 -21.69 -14.71
CA ILE A 292 5.53 -20.70 -13.69
C ILE A 292 5.92 -19.41 -14.37
N PHE A 293 5.28 -18.31 -13.94
CA PHE A 293 5.58 -16.97 -14.40
C PHE A 293 6.00 -16.09 -13.23
N VAL A 294 6.91 -15.15 -13.47
CA VAL A 294 7.36 -14.16 -12.51
C VAL A 294 7.05 -12.77 -13.03
N VAL A 295 6.38 -11.97 -12.24
CA VAL A 295 6.12 -10.55 -12.50
C VAL A 295 6.95 -9.72 -11.53
N ALA A 296 7.85 -8.89 -12.06
CA ALA A 296 8.70 -8.07 -11.22
C ALA A 296 9.15 -6.78 -11.93
N PRO A 297 9.55 -5.72 -11.18
CA PRO A 297 10.12 -4.52 -11.78
C PRO A 297 11.52 -4.81 -12.35
N LYS A 298 11.86 -4.16 -13.47
CA LYS A 298 13.21 -4.26 -14.08
C LYS A 298 14.32 -3.67 -13.20
N SER A 299 13.97 -2.85 -12.22
CA SER A 299 14.87 -2.37 -11.17
C SER A 299 15.36 -3.48 -10.24
N ALA A 300 14.66 -4.61 -10.17
CA ALA A 300 15.05 -5.79 -9.39
C ALA A 300 16.21 -6.54 -10.07
N THR A 301 17.41 -5.99 -9.98
CA THR A 301 18.63 -6.50 -10.64
C THR A 301 19.03 -7.91 -10.24
N PHE A 302 18.47 -8.42 -9.13
CA PHE A 302 18.67 -9.81 -8.71
C PHE A 302 18.26 -10.81 -9.79
N LEU A 303 17.24 -10.50 -10.60
CA LEU A 303 16.78 -11.38 -11.70
C LEU A 303 17.75 -11.45 -12.89
N ASP A 304 18.66 -10.50 -13.03
CA ASP A 304 19.58 -10.46 -14.19
C ASP A 304 20.43 -11.73 -14.31
N ARG A 305 20.74 -12.36 -13.16
CA ARG A 305 21.50 -13.63 -13.11
C ARG A 305 20.79 -14.81 -13.77
N TYR A 306 19.46 -14.74 -13.92
CA TYR A 306 18.64 -15.80 -14.53
C TYR A 306 18.23 -15.47 -15.97
N THR A 307 18.48 -14.25 -16.43
CA THR A 307 18.08 -13.79 -17.79
C THR A 307 19.20 -13.91 -18.81
N THR A 308 20.45 -14.12 -18.37
CA THR A 308 21.63 -14.25 -19.24
C THR A 308 21.95 -15.71 -19.55
N PRO A 309 22.21 -16.08 -20.84
CA PRO A 309 22.50 -17.45 -21.23
C PRO A 309 23.76 -18.07 -20.60
N LEU A 310 24.60 -17.25 -19.97
CA LEU A 310 25.87 -17.65 -19.36
C LEU A 310 25.76 -18.07 -17.88
N SER A 311 24.59 -17.97 -17.26
CA SER A 311 24.41 -18.29 -15.84
C SER A 311 24.08 -19.77 -15.63
N HIS A 312 25.00 -20.67 -15.96
CA HIS A 312 24.86 -22.11 -15.69
C HIS A 312 24.86 -22.49 -14.19
N GLU A 313 25.10 -21.53 -13.28
CA GLU A 313 25.23 -21.82 -11.86
C GLU A 313 23.89 -22.06 -11.12
N SER A 314 22.75 -21.64 -11.68
CA SER A 314 21.50 -21.61 -10.92
C SER A 314 20.45 -22.66 -11.32
N GLY A 315 20.65 -23.42 -12.38
CA GLY A 315 19.67 -24.41 -12.84
C GLY A 315 18.29 -23.82 -13.26
N LEU A 316 18.13 -22.48 -13.23
CA LEU A 316 16.93 -21.75 -13.60
C LEU A 316 17.24 -20.73 -14.71
N ALA A 317 16.32 -20.59 -15.66
CA ALA A 317 16.33 -19.57 -16.69
C ALA A 317 15.01 -18.80 -16.73
N LEU A 318 15.10 -17.49 -16.90
CA LEU A 318 13.95 -16.57 -17.05
C LEU A 318 13.94 -16.00 -18.46
N ARG A 319 12.84 -16.25 -19.19
CA ARG A 319 12.60 -15.67 -20.53
C ARG A 319 11.58 -14.55 -20.42
N GLU A 320 11.95 -13.31 -20.80
CA GLU A 320 11.03 -12.18 -20.82
C GLU A 320 9.98 -12.38 -21.91
N LEU A 321 8.70 -12.30 -21.56
CA LEU A 321 7.57 -12.46 -22.45
C LEU A 321 6.87 -11.15 -22.76
N TRP A 322 6.82 -10.25 -21.77
CA TRP A 322 6.09 -9.00 -21.87
C TRP A 322 6.71 -7.94 -20.97
N THR A 323 6.57 -6.67 -21.36
CA THR A 323 7.08 -5.54 -20.56
C THR A 323 6.18 -4.31 -20.69
N TRP A 324 6.03 -3.59 -19.58
CA TRP A 324 5.36 -2.30 -19.49
C TRP A 324 6.34 -1.22 -19.05
N ARG A 325 6.60 -0.22 -19.92
CA ARG A 325 7.63 0.79 -19.66
C ARG A 325 7.29 1.84 -18.63
N ASN A 326 5.99 2.15 -18.45
CA ASN A 326 5.53 3.18 -17.50
C ASN A 326 5.34 2.59 -16.11
N HIS A 327 6.45 2.07 -15.56
CA HIS A 327 6.49 1.53 -14.20
C HIS A 327 7.83 1.91 -13.57
N ILE A 328 7.75 2.45 -12.36
CA ILE A 328 8.88 2.73 -11.46
C ILE A 328 8.51 2.16 -10.09
N ASN A 329 9.38 1.37 -9.51
CA ASN A 329 9.23 0.96 -8.13
C ASN A 329 10.00 1.92 -7.21
N LEU A 330 9.30 2.86 -6.57
CA LEU A 330 9.93 3.81 -5.64
C LEU A 330 10.34 3.15 -4.32
N ASP A 331 9.77 2.00 -3.96
CA ASP A 331 10.12 1.25 -2.77
C ASP A 331 11.53 0.63 -2.86
N ASP A 332 12.07 0.50 -4.10
CA ASP A 332 13.47 0.10 -4.33
C ASP A 332 14.50 1.25 -4.15
N LEU A 333 14.07 2.44 -3.72
CA LEU A 333 14.97 3.57 -3.44
C LEU A 333 15.72 3.36 -2.11
N ASP A 334 16.66 2.44 -2.08
CA ASP A 334 17.56 2.23 -0.96
C ASP A 334 18.89 2.95 -1.19
N PHE A 335 18.99 4.16 -0.65
CA PHE A 335 20.20 4.98 -0.74
C PHE A 335 21.31 4.54 0.20
N GLY A 336 21.01 3.68 1.17
CA GLY A 336 21.96 3.25 2.20
C GLY A 336 23.00 2.25 1.68
N THR A 337 22.60 1.33 0.80
CA THR A 337 23.48 0.28 0.25
C THR A 337 24.24 0.73 -0.99
N ASP A 338 23.54 1.29 -1.98
CA ASP A 338 24.11 1.60 -3.30
C ASP A 338 24.55 3.06 -3.45
N GLY A 339 24.13 3.92 -2.52
CA GLY A 339 24.28 5.37 -2.64
C GLY A 339 23.30 6.00 -3.65
N ILE A 340 23.24 7.33 -3.66
CA ILE A 340 22.18 8.07 -4.40
C ILE A 340 22.25 7.84 -5.91
N PHE A 341 23.40 7.97 -6.52
CA PHE A 341 23.54 7.93 -7.99
C PHE A 341 23.22 6.56 -8.56
N LEU A 342 23.76 5.49 -7.98
CA LEU A 342 23.56 4.12 -8.47
C LEU A 342 22.10 3.70 -8.26
N THR A 343 21.49 4.04 -7.11
CA THR A 343 20.08 3.77 -6.84
C THR A 343 19.16 4.46 -7.85
N LEU A 344 19.37 5.74 -8.12
CA LEU A 344 18.58 6.47 -9.13
C LEU A 344 18.77 5.88 -10.52
N ARG A 345 20.00 5.55 -10.90
CA ARG A 345 20.29 4.90 -12.19
C ARG A 345 19.59 3.53 -12.31
N ARG A 346 19.55 2.76 -11.24
CA ARG A 346 18.87 1.47 -11.17
C ARG A 346 17.35 1.63 -11.27
N VAL A 347 16.75 2.46 -10.43
CA VAL A 347 15.29 2.60 -10.33
C VAL A 347 14.69 3.37 -11.51
N ILE A 348 15.28 4.50 -11.89
CA ILE A 348 14.77 5.34 -12.97
C ILE A 348 15.28 4.88 -14.34
N GLY A 349 16.56 4.50 -14.42
CA GLY A 349 17.19 4.07 -15.69
C GLY A 349 16.69 2.72 -16.19
N ARG A 350 16.33 1.81 -15.26
CA ARG A 350 15.78 0.48 -15.59
C ARG A 350 14.26 0.40 -15.31
N ARG A 351 13.54 1.50 -15.58
CA ARG A 351 12.10 1.53 -15.45
C ARG A 351 11.40 0.45 -16.27
N GLY A 352 10.33 -0.09 -15.75
CA GLY A 352 9.47 -1.07 -16.40
C GLY A 352 9.11 -2.24 -15.49
N LEU A 353 7.96 -2.83 -15.75
CA LEU A 353 7.50 -4.08 -15.18
C LEU A 353 7.56 -5.14 -16.27
N SER A 354 8.09 -6.30 -15.95
CA SER A 354 8.14 -7.40 -16.92
C SER A 354 7.52 -8.68 -16.36
N VAL A 355 7.06 -9.51 -17.29
CA VAL A 355 6.59 -10.87 -17.06
C VAL A 355 7.59 -11.81 -17.68
N TRP A 356 8.13 -12.73 -16.89
CA TRP A 356 9.06 -13.77 -17.33
C TRP A 356 8.45 -15.15 -17.18
N ALA A 357 8.70 -16.04 -18.12
CA ALA A 357 8.49 -17.48 -17.94
C ALA A 357 9.73 -18.09 -17.29
N ALA A 358 9.52 -18.87 -16.21
CA ALA A 358 10.58 -19.58 -15.52
C ALA A 358 10.67 -21.01 -15.99
N ARG A 359 11.90 -21.49 -16.26
CA ARG A 359 12.19 -22.87 -16.69
C ARG A 359 13.50 -23.36 -16.08
N ARG A 360 13.70 -24.68 -16.09
CA ARG A 360 15.03 -25.26 -15.80
C ARG A 360 15.95 -25.09 -17.01
N THR A 361 17.22 -24.78 -16.78
CA THR A 361 18.24 -24.67 -17.83
C THR A 361 18.50 -26.02 -18.48
N ASP A 362 18.36 -27.11 -17.76
CA ASP A 362 18.61 -28.47 -18.25
C ASP A 362 17.49 -29.00 -19.18
N CYS A 363 16.38 -28.24 -19.31
CA CYS A 363 15.25 -28.56 -20.18
C CYS A 363 15.21 -27.71 -21.47
N VAL A 364 16.28 -26.98 -21.77
CA VAL A 364 16.38 -26.12 -22.99
C VAL A 364 17.10 -26.83 -24.10
#